data_0ba811a6c38196e121d0ce801d95c282
#
_entry.id   0ba811a6c38196e121d0ce801d95c282
#
_cell.length_a   1.000
_cell.length_b   1.000
_cell.length_c   1.000
_cell.angle_alpha   90.00
_cell.angle_beta   90.00
_cell.angle_gamma   90.00
#
_symmetry.space_group_name_H-M   'P 1'
#
loop_
_entity.id
_entity.type
_entity.pdbx_description
1 polymer ?
#
loop_
_entity_poly.entity_id
_entity_poly.type
_entity_poly.pdbx_seq_one_letter_code
_entity_poly.pdbx_strand_id
1 'polypeptide(L)'
;MTWXNNGDAAVFVKGSEKQNNNTVLLYTTCLTLDMSKEQVSGENMQLSEEQLHQIEQNRRAALERLASRNVPVPVGESWRRQIGTEFTKPYFTKLMSFVTMERKCFTVYPRPEQVFYCTTLCAIEDVKVVILGQDPYHHPGQAHGLAFSVLRPKPPPPSLENIFTELKEDIVGFGHPGHGDLTEWAKQGVLLLNSVLTVRAHQPTSHEGQGWEIFTDAVVLWLSRNLNGLVFLLWGSYAQRKGRVIDRKRHHVLETSHPSPYSAHLGFSGSRHFSKTNILLKASGKKPVDWKAL
;
A
#
# COMPACT_ATOMS: atom_id res chain seq x y z
N MET A 1 25.83 -39.04 -33.79
CA MET A 1 25.11 -40.27 -34.16
C MET A 1 24.00 -40.48 -33.18
N THR A 2 22.78 -40.48 -33.69
CA THR A 2 21.49 -40.99 -33.18
C THR A 2 20.96 -40.49 -31.82
N TRP A 3 20.10 -39.67 -31.89
CA TRP A 3 18.81 -39.24 -31.33
C TRP A 3 18.09 -40.24 -30.38
N UNK A 4 17.80 -39.88 -29.23
CA UNK A 4 16.94 -40.47 -28.52
C UNK A 4 15.90 -39.64 -28.21
N ASN A 5 14.97 -39.97 -28.39
CA ASN A 5 13.68 -39.37 -28.15
C ASN A 5 13.33 -39.39 -26.66
N ASN A 6 13.23 -38.24 -26.09
CA ASN A 6 12.79 -38.10 -24.70
C ASN A 6 11.27 -37.90 -24.64
N GLY A 7 10.56 -38.94 -24.24
CA GLY A 7 9.10 -38.94 -24.04
C GLY A 7 8.61 -38.29 -22.74
N ASP A 8 9.51 -37.80 -21.88
CA ASP A 8 9.11 -37.37 -20.52
C ASP A 8 8.81 -35.86 -20.38
N ALA A 9 9.16 -35.06 -21.36
CA ALA A 9 8.90 -33.61 -21.29
C ALA A 9 7.44 -33.22 -21.59
N ALA A 10 6.71 -34.10 -22.30
CA ALA A 10 5.32 -33.79 -22.71
C ALA A 10 4.29 -33.99 -21.61
N VAL A 11 4.62 -34.83 -20.59
CA VAL A 11 3.65 -35.17 -19.50
C VAL A 11 3.65 -34.08 -18.43
N PHE A 12 4.78 -33.38 -18.23
CA PHE A 12 4.86 -32.31 -17.20
C PHE A 12 4.16 -31.01 -17.61
N VAL A 13 4.15 -30.70 -18.89
CA VAL A 13 3.49 -29.47 -19.40
C VAL A 13 1.97 -29.62 -19.40
N LYS A 14 1.44 -30.83 -19.61
CA LYS A 14 -0.01 -31.09 -19.59
C LYS A 14 -0.60 -31.02 -18.17
N GLY A 15 0.19 -31.31 -17.15
CA GLY A 15 -0.28 -31.25 -15.75
C GLY A 15 -0.42 -29.83 -15.21
N SER A 16 0.45 -28.91 -15.63
CA SER A 16 0.40 -27.53 -15.16
C SER A 16 -0.69 -26.70 -15.87
N GLU A 17 -0.99 -27.03 -17.13
CA GLU A 17 -2.09 -26.37 -17.86
C GLU A 17 -3.47 -26.79 -17.33
N LYS A 18 -3.62 -28.01 -16.85
CA LYS A 18 -4.90 -28.45 -16.27
C LYS A 18 -5.21 -27.78 -14.92
N GLN A 19 -4.18 -27.45 -14.12
CA GLN A 19 -4.40 -26.75 -12.86
C GLN A 19 -4.74 -25.25 -13.08
N ASN A 20 -4.13 -24.63 -14.09
CA ASN A 20 -4.44 -23.25 -14.42
C ASN A 20 -5.83 -23.07 -15.06
N ASN A 21 -6.24 -24.03 -15.89
CA ASN A 21 -7.54 -23.97 -16.54
C ASN A 21 -8.70 -24.20 -15.55
N ASN A 22 -8.52 -25.01 -14.52
CA ASN A 22 -9.57 -25.21 -13.51
C ASN A 22 -9.73 -23.99 -12.59
N THR A 23 -8.67 -23.23 -12.35
CA THR A 23 -8.77 -22.02 -11.54
C THR A 23 -9.43 -20.88 -12.35
N VAL A 24 -9.10 -20.78 -13.63
CA VAL A 24 -9.76 -19.81 -14.54
C VAL A 24 -11.22 -20.19 -14.76
N LEU A 25 -11.52 -21.49 -14.89
CA LEU A 25 -12.90 -21.96 -15.09
C LEU A 25 -13.78 -21.71 -13.86
N LEU A 26 -13.24 -21.81 -12.65
CA LEU A 26 -13.98 -21.51 -11.42
C LEU A 26 -14.30 -20.02 -11.27
N TYR A 27 -13.42 -19.15 -11.78
CA TYR A 27 -13.71 -17.69 -11.80
C TYR A 27 -14.72 -17.33 -12.88
N THR A 28 -14.70 -18.04 -14.01
CA THR A 28 -15.65 -17.79 -15.10
C THR A 28 -17.03 -18.37 -14.78
N THR A 29 -17.08 -19.51 -14.06
CA THR A 29 -18.35 -20.16 -13.70
C THR A 29 -19.11 -19.45 -12.58
N CYS A 30 -18.42 -18.62 -11.79
CA CYS A 30 -19.10 -17.83 -10.75
C CYS A 30 -19.69 -16.52 -11.30
N LEU A 31 -19.33 -16.16 -12.55
CA LEU A 31 -19.82 -14.94 -13.22
C LEU A 31 -20.74 -15.23 -14.41
N THR A 32 -20.76 -16.49 -14.86
CA THR A 32 -21.75 -16.93 -15.82
C THR A 32 -22.80 -17.76 -15.08
N LEU A 33 -23.78 -17.10 -14.51
CA LEU A 33 -25.03 -17.76 -14.19
C LEU A 33 -25.52 -18.44 -15.46
N ASP A 34 -25.58 -19.75 -15.37
CA ASP A 34 -26.13 -20.73 -16.28
C ASP A 34 -27.06 -20.15 -17.39
N MET A 35 -26.45 -19.84 -18.52
CA MET A 35 -27.17 -19.51 -19.75
C MET A 35 -27.13 -20.68 -20.76
N SER A 36 -26.78 -21.89 -20.30
CA SER A 36 -26.71 -23.04 -21.15
C SER A 36 -27.67 -24.14 -20.69
N LYS A 37 -28.95 -23.88 -20.84
CA LYS A 37 -29.97 -24.90 -21.11
C LYS A 37 -31.34 -24.26 -21.28
N GLU A 38 -31.53 -23.62 -22.39
CA GLU A 38 -32.85 -23.59 -23.06
C GLU A 38 -32.60 -23.29 -24.52
N GLN A 39 -32.82 -24.28 -25.35
CA GLN A 39 -33.00 -24.07 -26.79
C GLN A 39 -34.29 -23.29 -26.97
N VAL A 40 -34.18 -22.01 -27.20
CA VAL A 40 -35.29 -21.18 -27.67
C VAL A 40 -34.91 -20.67 -29.04
N SER A 41 -35.84 -20.95 -29.99
CA SER A 41 -35.85 -20.48 -31.37
C SER A 41 -35.39 -19.02 -31.51
N GLY A 42 -34.57 -18.77 -32.51
CA GLY A 42 -33.93 -17.48 -32.75
C GLY A 42 -34.88 -16.33 -32.95
N GLU A 43 -35.09 -15.55 -31.91
CA GLU A 43 -35.47 -14.16 -32.03
C GLU A 43 -34.31 -13.38 -31.38
N ASN A 44 -33.72 -12.51 -32.18
CA ASN A 44 -32.64 -11.62 -31.76
C ASN A 44 -33.26 -10.61 -30.78
N MET A 45 -33.30 -10.98 -29.50
CA MET A 45 -33.86 -10.12 -28.46
C MET A 45 -32.79 -9.09 -28.06
N GLN A 46 -32.83 -7.95 -28.78
CA GLN A 46 -32.02 -6.80 -28.44
C GLN A 46 -32.56 -6.19 -27.14
N LEU A 47 -31.75 -6.20 -26.09
CA LEU A 47 -32.09 -5.58 -24.81
C LEU A 47 -32.34 -4.09 -25.02
N SER A 48 -33.38 -3.55 -24.38
CA SER A 48 -33.64 -2.12 -24.40
C SER A 48 -32.55 -1.33 -23.68
N GLU A 49 -32.39 -0.05 -24.00
CA GLU A 49 -31.43 0.82 -23.32
C GLU A 49 -31.67 0.86 -21.81
N GLU A 50 -32.90 0.82 -21.36
CA GLU A 50 -33.30 0.75 -19.96
C GLU A 50 -32.82 -0.56 -19.30
N GLN A 51 -32.98 -1.68 -20.02
CA GLN A 51 -32.51 -2.99 -19.52
C GLN A 51 -30.97 -3.02 -19.42
N LEU A 52 -30.27 -2.48 -20.42
CA LEU A 52 -28.82 -2.38 -20.41
C LEU A 52 -28.34 -1.49 -19.26
N HIS A 53 -29.01 -0.36 -19.03
CA HIS A 53 -28.71 0.54 -17.94
C HIS A 53 -28.93 -0.14 -16.58
N GLN A 54 -30.02 -0.86 -16.40
CA GLN A 54 -30.33 -1.60 -15.18
C GLN A 54 -29.30 -2.72 -14.92
N ILE A 55 -28.91 -3.44 -15.98
CA ILE A 55 -27.85 -4.48 -15.87
C ILE A 55 -26.55 -3.86 -15.40
N GLU A 56 -26.16 -2.73 -15.97
CA GLU A 56 -24.92 -2.04 -15.59
C GLU A 56 -24.99 -1.52 -14.15
N GLN A 57 -26.12 -0.96 -13.72
CA GLN A 57 -26.34 -0.55 -12.32
C GLN A 57 -26.25 -1.74 -11.37
N ASN A 58 -26.90 -2.86 -11.71
CA ASN A 58 -26.86 -4.07 -10.88
C ASN A 58 -25.45 -4.65 -10.81
N ARG A 59 -24.75 -4.67 -11.93
CA ARG A 59 -23.35 -5.10 -12.02
C ARG A 59 -22.45 -4.22 -11.14
N ARG A 60 -22.63 -2.90 -11.22
CA ARG A 60 -21.88 -1.94 -10.41
C ARG A 60 -22.16 -2.16 -8.92
N ALA A 61 -23.44 -2.27 -8.54
CA ALA A 61 -23.82 -2.52 -7.14
C ALA A 61 -23.27 -3.86 -6.64
N ALA A 62 -23.28 -4.90 -7.47
CA ALA A 62 -22.69 -6.21 -7.11
C ALA A 62 -21.18 -6.12 -6.93
N LEU A 63 -20.49 -5.39 -7.81
CA LEU A 63 -19.04 -5.16 -7.69
C LEU A 63 -18.72 -4.35 -6.43
N GLU A 64 -19.52 -3.35 -6.11
CA GLU A 64 -19.37 -2.55 -4.88
C GLU A 64 -19.55 -3.42 -3.63
N ARG A 65 -20.58 -4.29 -3.60
CA ARG A 65 -20.79 -5.24 -2.50
C ARG A 65 -19.62 -6.22 -2.38
N LEU A 66 -19.11 -6.72 -3.48
CA LEU A 66 -17.97 -7.64 -3.50
C LEU A 66 -16.71 -6.94 -3.00
N ALA A 67 -16.47 -5.72 -3.48
CA ALA A 67 -15.33 -4.91 -3.06
C ALA A 67 -15.43 -4.55 -1.57
N SER A 68 -16.63 -4.22 -1.06
CA SER A 68 -16.82 -3.91 0.36
C SER A 68 -16.52 -5.09 1.28
N ARG A 69 -16.75 -6.31 0.80
CA ARG A 69 -16.40 -7.54 1.55
C ARG A 69 -14.90 -7.78 1.59
N ASN A 70 -14.16 -7.24 0.63
CA ASN A 70 -12.71 -7.43 0.51
C ASN A 70 -11.93 -6.30 1.17
N VAL A 71 -12.60 -5.23 1.66
CA VAL A 71 -11.94 -4.14 2.37
C VAL A 71 -11.54 -4.62 3.77
N PRO A 72 -10.25 -4.75 4.06
CA PRO A 72 -9.83 -5.14 5.40
C PRO A 72 -10.24 -4.07 6.40
N VAL A 73 -10.81 -4.49 7.52
CA VAL A 73 -11.10 -3.61 8.65
C VAL A 73 -9.99 -3.77 9.67
N PRO A 74 -9.58 -2.70 10.34
CA PRO A 74 -10.11 -1.33 10.27
C PRO A 74 -9.43 -0.44 9.22
N VAL A 75 -10.24 0.40 8.56
CA VAL A 75 -9.77 1.54 7.77
C VAL A 75 -10.37 2.79 8.43
N GLY A 76 -9.58 3.83 8.62
CA GLY A 76 -10.05 5.07 9.23
C GLY A 76 -11.28 5.63 8.51
N GLU A 77 -12.28 6.08 9.28
CA GLU A 77 -13.56 6.52 8.70
C GLU A 77 -13.41 7.70 7.75
N SER A 78 -12.62 8.71 8.12
CA SER A 78 -12.37 9.87 7.24
C SER A 78 -11.70 9.42 5.93
N TRP A 79 -10.76 8.47 6.02
CA TRP A 79 -10.11 7.90 4.86
C TRP A 79 -11.11 7.15 3.97
N ARG A 80 -11.98 6.34 4.58
CA ARG A 80 -13.02 5.60 3.84
C ARG A 80 -13.94 6.56 3.08
N ARG A 81 -14.32 7.69 3.70
CA ARG A 81 -15.15 8.69 3.05
C ARG A 81 -14.48 9.31 1.81
N GLN A 82 -13.17 9.53 1.88
CA GLN A 82 -12.45 10.28 0.85
C GLN A 82 -11.87 9.40 -0.27
N ILE A 83 -11.36 8.23 0.09
CA ILE A 83 -10.72 7.32 -0.89
C ILE A 83 -11.47 5.99 -1.05
N GLY A 84 -12.69 5.89 -0.49
CA GLY A 84 -13.47 4.65 -0.53
C GLY A 84 -13.76 4.12 -1.93
N THR A 85 -13.83 5.01 -2.94
CA THR A 85 -14.01 4.62 -4.33
C THR A 85 -12.86 3.77 -4.87
N GLU A 86 -11.66 3.89 -4.29
CA GLU A 86 -10.52 3.04 -4.69
C GLU A 86 -10.82 1.56 -4.39
N PHE A 87 -11.50 1.29 -3.28
CA PHE A 87 -11.82 -0.08 -2.86
C PHE A 87 -12.80 -0.79 -3.80
N THR A 88 -13.53 -0.05 -4.65
CA THR A 88 -14.50 -0.62 -5.59
C THR A 88 -13.90 -0.87 -6.99
N LYS A 89 -12.69 -0.42 -7.22
CA LYS A 89 -12.04 -0.54 -8.55
C LYS A 89 -11.59 -1.98 -8.83
N PRO A 90 -11.62 -2.42 -10.10
CA PRO A 90 -11.21 -3.79 -10.45
C PRO A 90 -9.79 -4.16 -10.02
N TYR A 91 -8.84 -3.21 -10.11
CA TYR A 91 -7.47 -3.50 -9.67
C TYR A 91 -7.42 -3.84 -8.18
N PHE A 92 -8.23 -3.17 -7.35
CA PHE A 92 -8.25 -3.39 -5.90
C PHE A 92 -8.87 -4.74 -5.56
N THR A 93 -9.94 -5.12 -6.25
CA THR A 93 -10.54 -6.46 -6.10
C THR A 93 -9.53 -7.55 -6.46
N LYS A 94 -8.81 -7.38 -7.56
CA LYS A 94 -7.75 -8.32 -7.98
C LYS A 94 -6.63 -8.38 -6.92
N LEU A 95 -6.20 -7.24 -6.41
CA LEU A 95 -5.18 -7.14 -5.36
C LEU A 95 -5.62 -7.89 -4.09
N MET A 96 -6.87 -7.67 -3.63
CA MET A 96 -7.37 -8.34 -2.42
C MET A 96 -7.48 -9.85 -2.61
N SER A 97 -7.87 -10.30 -3.80
CA SER A 97 -7.89 -11.72 -4.15
C SER A 97 -6.48 -12.31 -4.08
N PHE A 98 -5.50 -11.62 -4.64
CA PHE A 98 -4.09 -12.02 -4.57
C PHE A 98 -3.62 -12.13 -3.11
N VAL A 99 -3.83 -11.08 -2.29
CA VAL A 99 -3.39 -11.09 -0.89
C VAL A 99 -4.07 -12.21 -0.10
N THR A 100 -5.36 -12.46 -0.35
CA THR A 100 -6.11 -13.55 0.28
C THR A 100 -5.49 -14.90 -0.06
N MET A 101 -5.14 -15.11 -1.31
CA MET A 101 -4.50 -16.37 -1.75
C MET A 101 -3.08 -16.51 -1.16
N GLU A 102 -2.33 -15.39 -1.14
CA GLU A 102 -1.01 -15.40 -0.51
C GLU A 102 -1.08 -15.81 0.96
N ARG A 103 -2.05 -15.30 1.70
CA ARG A 103 -2.23 -15.63 3.12
C ARG A 103 -2.64 -17.09 3.36
N LYS A 104 -3.26 -17.76 2.37
CA LYS A 104 -3.57 -19.20 2.46
C LYS A 104 -2.32 -20.08 2.29
N CYS A 105 -1.35 -19.60 1.52
CA CYS A 105 -0.17 -20.39 1.13
C CYS A 105 1.09 -20.00 1.90
N PHE A 106 1.17 -18.76 2.37
CA PHE A 106 2.39 -18.19 2.95
C PHE A 106 2.06 -17.32 4.15
N THR A 107 3.06 -17.12 5.01
CA THR A 107 2.99 -16.08 6.04
C THR A 107 3.19 -14.72 5.36
N VAL A 108 2.24 -13.81 5.57
CA VAL A 108 2.24 -12.48 4.95
C VAL A 108 2.18 -11.42 6.06
N TYR A 109 3.04 -10.41 5.97
CA TYR A 109 3.07 -9.29 6.91
C TYR A 109 2.60 -7.99 6.25
N PRO A 110 2.05 -7.06 7.06
CA PRO A 110 1.59 -7.23 8.44
C PRO A 110 0.32 -8.09 8.52
N ARG A 111 -0.18 -8.34 9.71
CA ARG A 111 -1.45 -9.06 9.91
C ARG A 111 -2.59 -8.31 9.20
N PRO A 112 -3.68 -9.01 8.80
CA PRO A 112 -4.77 -8.37 8.04
C PRO A 112 -5.29 -7.08 8.67
N GLU A 113 -5.51 -7.09 9.97
CA GLU A 113 -6.04 -5.94 10.70
C GLU A 113 -5.09 -4.75 10.80
N GLN A 114 -3.83 -4.94 10.43
CA GLN A 114 -2.80 -3.89 10.48
C GLN A 114 -2.47 -3.28 9.10
N VAL A 115 -2.97 -3.84 8.02
CA VAL A 115 -2.59 -3.40 6.66
C VAL A 115 -2.86 -1.90 6.46
N PHE A 116 -3.99 -1.41 6.98
CA PHE A 116 -4.39 0.00 6.86
C PHE A 116 -4.25 0.76 8.18
N TYR A 117 -3.41 0.29 9.10
CA TYR A 117 -3.27 0.90 10.43
C TYR A 117 -2.91 2.38 10.36
N CYS A 118 -2.09 2.79 9.37
CA CYS A 118 -1.73 4.20 9.19
C CYS A 118 -2.95 5.11 8.99
N THR A 119 -4.09 4.57 8.51
CA THR A 119 -5.31 5.35 8.28
C THR A 119 -6.15 5.52 9.55
N THR A 120 -5.87 4.76 10.60
CA THR A 120 -6.68 4.77 11.83
C THR A 120 -6.15 5.72 12.90
N LEU A 121 -4.97 6.30 12.68
CA LEU A 121 -4.25 7.06 13.71
C LEU A 121 -4.49 8.56 13.63
N CYS A 122 -4.88 9.07 12.47
CA CYS A 122 -5.33 10.45 12.32
C CYS A 122 -6.32 10.55 11.16
N ALA A 123 -7.14 11.58 11.16
CA ALA A 123 -8.04 11.83 10.04
C ALA A 123 -7.22 12.22 8.80
N ILE A 124 -7.72 11.88 7.60
CA ILE A 124 -7.00 12.16 6.36
C ILE A 124 -6.77 13.67 6.19
N GLU A 125 -7.71 14.49 6.68
CA GLU A 125 -7.64 15.95 6.64
C GLU A 125 -6.57 16.51 7.58
N ASP A 126 -6.18 15.75 8.61
CA ASP A 126 -5.20 16.16 9.61
C ASP A 126 -3.76 15.76 9.23
N VAL A 127 -3.59 15.04 8.12
CA VAL A 127 -2.25 14.73 7.62
C VAL A 127 -1.51 16.02 7.32
N LYS A 128 -0.27 16.14 7.82
CA LYS A 128 0.56 17.32 7.60
C LYS A 128 1.98 16.97 7.11
N VAL A 129 2.43 15.73 7.40
CA VAL A 129 3.71 15.21 6.91
C VAL A 129 3.46 13.84 6.28
N VAL A 130 4.13 13.55 5.17
CA VAL A 130 4.06 12.24 4.52
C VAL A 130 5.49 11.69 4.38
N ILE A 131 5.76 10.53 4.95
CA ILE A 131 7.02 9.81 4.79
C ILE A 131 6.72 8.55 3.99
N LEU A 132 7.33 8.43 2.80
CA LEU A 132 7.08 7.30 1.90
C LEU A 132 8.16 6.23 2.07
N GLY A 133 7.71 5.02 2.43
CA GLY A 133 8.53 3.82 2.42
C GLY A 133 8.27 2.97 1.17
N GLN A 134 8.98 1.87 1.03
CA GLN A 134 8.85 0.95 -0.10
C GLN A 134 7.86 -0.18 0.22
N ASP A 135 8.28 -1.16 1.01
CA ASP A 135 7.45 -2.29 1.42
C ASP A 135 7.64 -2.56 2.93
N PRO A 136 6.74 -3.35 3.54
CA PRO A 136 6.86 -3.62 4.98
C PRO A 136 8.10 -4.46 5.32
N TYR A 137 8.54 -4.39 6.56
CA TYR A 137 9.53 -5.34 7.07
C TYR A 137 9.01 -6.76 6.93
N HIS A 138 9.89 -7.69 6.53
CA HIS A 138 9.51 -9.05 6.17
C HIS A 138 9.89 -10.12 7.22
N HIS A 139 10.35 -9.69 8.40
CA HIS A 139 10.64 -10.61 9.51
C HIS A 139 9.51 -10.62 10.55
N PRO A 140 9.35 -11.75 11.27
CA PRO A 140 8.25 -11.90 12.23
C PRO A 140 8.19 -10.81 13.30
N GLY A 141 7.01 -10.24 13.48
CA GLY A 141 6.73 -9.30 14.56
C GLY A 141 7.24 -7.88 14.34
N GLN A 142 7.72 -7.56 13.13
CA GLN A 142 8.21 -6.21 12.82
C GLN A 142 7.12 -5.30 12.26
N ALA A 143 6.61 -5.62 11.07
CA ALA A 143 5.66 -4.77 10.35
C ALA A 143 4.30 -4.70 11.06
N HIS A 144 3.74 -3.50 11.16
CA HIS A 144 2.41 -3.28 11.75
C HIS A 144 1.60 -2.19 11.03
N GLY A 145 1.93 -1.92 9.77
CA GLY A 145 1.16 -0.99 8.93
C GLY A 145 1.63 0.46 8.94
N LEU A 146 2.80 0.72 9.52
CA LEU A 146 3.46 2.02 9.48
C LEU A 146 4.85 1.87 8.87
N ALA A 147 5.15 2.65 7.84
CA ALA A 147 6.48 2.63 7.20
C ALA A 147 7.57 2.95 8.23
N PHE A 148 8.68 2.22 8.17
CA PHE A 148 9.86 2.32 9.05
C PHE A 148 9.63 1.88 10.50
N SER A 149 8.38 1.75 10.96
CA SER A 149 8.04 1.44 12.35
C SER A 149 8.06 -0.07 12.61
N VAL A 150 8.43 -0.46 13.84
CA VAL A 150 8.34 -1.85 14.29
C VAL A 150 7.65 -1.92 15.65
N LEU A 151 6.87 -2.99 15.86
CA LEU A 151 6.21 -3.22 17.14
C LEU A 151 7.20 -3.62 18.24
N ARG A 152 6.94 -3.12 19.46
CA ARG A 152 7.61 -3.64 20.66
C ARG A 152 7.30 -5.14 20.82
N PRO A 153 8.22 -5.97 21.28
CA PRO A 153 9.56 -5.63 21.80
C PRO A 153 10.68 -5.75 20.75
N LYS A 154 10.36 -5.72 19.45
CA LYS A 154 11.40 -5.82 18.42
C LYS A 154 12.30 -4.61 18.42
N PRO A 155 13.63 -4.82 18.32
CA PRO A 155 14.56 -3.69 18.24
C PRO A 155 14.38 -2.94 16.92
N PRO A 156 14.71 -1.64 16.90
CA PRO A 156 14.68 -0.89 15.65
C PRO A 156 15.61 -1.49 14.59
N PRO A 157 15.12 -1.67 13.36
CA PRO A 157 15.99 -2.11 12.25
C PRO A 157 17.02 -1.03 11.89
N PRO A 158 18.10 -1.38 11.17
CA PRO A 158 19.19 -0.45 10.88
C PRO A 158 18.78 0.87 10.23
N SER A 159 17.80 0.86 9.33
CA SER A 159 17.32 2.12 8.73
C SER A 159 16.68 3.03 9.78
N LEU A 160 15.92 2.45 10.72
CA LEU A 160 15.28 3.23 11.78
C LEU A 160 16.33 3.73 12.79
N GLU A 161 17.38 2.95 13.07
CA GLU A 161 18.50 3.42 13.89
C GLU A 161 19.15 4.64 13.26
N ASN A 162 19.33 4.65 11.94
CA ASN A 162 19.89 5.82 11.24
C ASN A 162 18.93 7.01 11.31
N ILE A 163 17.62 6.78 11.28
CA ILE A 163 16.61 7.83 11.50
C ILE A 163 16.77 8.43 12.91
N PHE A 164 16.92 7.60 13.94
CA PHE A 164 17.11 8.07 15.31
C PHE A 164 18.45 8.80 15.50
N THR A 165 19.49 8.34 14.81
CA THR A 165 20.80 9.03 14.81
C THR A 165 20.66 10.44 14.24
N GLU A 166 20.00 10.57 13.09
CA GLU A 166 19.76 11.89 12.47
C GLU A 166 18.88 12.77 13.38
N LEU A 167 17.85 12.22 14.00
CA LEU A 167 17.00 12.95 14.95
C LEU A 167 17.81 13.50 16.13
N LYS A 168 18.74 12.70 16.67
CA LYS A 168 19.58 13.11 17.79
C LYS A 168 20.45 14.34 17.44
N GLU A 169 20.93 14.38 16.19
CA GLU A 169 21.73 15.50 15.70
C GLU A 169 20.90 16.74 15.31
N ASP A 170 19.66 16.51 14.86
CA ASP A 170 18.81 17.55 14.28
C ASP A 170 17.85 18.20 15.31
N ILE A 171 17.35 17.43 16.27
CA ILE A 171 16.31 17.87 17.23
C ILE A 171 16.89 17.96 18.64
N VAL A 172 17.00 19.19 19.12
CA VAL A 172 17.55 19.45 20.47
C VAL A 172 16.72 18.69 21.53
N GLY A 173 17.42 17.90 22.32
CA GLY A 173 16.83 17.13 23.40
C GLY A 173 16.16 15.83 22.95
N PHE A 174 16.36 15.38 21.70
CA PHE A 174 15.91 14.05 21.32
C PHE A 174 16.77 12.99 21.99
N GLY A 175 16.11 12.05 22.68
CA GLY A 175 16.75 10.87 23.25
C GLY A 175 16.25 9.61 22.53
N HIS A 176 17.14 8.65 22.33
CA HIS A 176 16.75 7.38 21.70
C HIS A 176 15.65 6.72 22.53
N PRO A 177 14.49 6.38 21.93
CA PRO A 177 13.34 5.90 22.73
C PRO A 177 13.50 4.48 23.30
N GLY A 178 14.48 3.72 22.86
CA GLY A 178 14.66 2.33 23.26
C GLY A 178 13.73 1.34 22.57
N HIS A 179 12.97 1.79 21.59
CA HIS A 179 12.05 0.96 20.77
C HIS A 179 11.88 1.58 19.40
N GLY A 180 11.22 0.86 18.50
CA GLY A 180 11.00 1.32 17.12
C GLY A 180 9.56 1.65 16.76
N ASP A 181 8.68 1.84 17.73
CA ASP A 181 7.25 2.11 17.47
C ASP A 181 7.04 3.61 17.25
N LEU A 182 6.64 3.99 16.03
CA LEU A 182 6.43 5.38 15.60
C LEU A 182 4.96 5.81 15.63
N THR A 183 4.11 5.07 16.33
CA THR A 183 2.65 5.34 16.42
C THR A 183 2.37 6.78 16.89
N GLU A 184 3.15 7.31 17.83
CA GLU A 184 2.91 8.66 18.37
C GLU A 184 3.17 9.75 17.32
N TRP A 185 4.10 9.53 16.36
CA TRP A 185 4.23 10.45 15.22
C TRP A 185 2.97 10.41 14.33
N ALA A 186 2.46 9.20 14.07
CA ALA A 186 1.29 9.04 13.20
C ALA A 186 0.05 9.73 13.79
N LYS A 187 -0.11 9.68 15.11
CA LYS A 187 -1.20 10.39 15.82
C LYS A 187 -1.11 11.91 15.69
N GLN A 188 0.06 12.44 15.38
CA GLN A 188 0.27 13.88 15.17
C GLN A 188 0.06 14.30 13.71
N GLY A 189 -0.37 13.40 12.82
CA GLY A 189 -0.57 13.70 11.40
C GLY A 189 0.66 13.40 10.53
N VAL A 190 1.58 12.55 10.98
CA VAL A 190 2.67 12.05 10.15
C VAL A 190 2.20 10.74 9.50
N LEU A 191 1.89 10.78 8.23
CA LEU A 191 1.51 9.58 7.47
C LEU A 191 2.77 8.79 7.11
N LEU A 192 2.92 7.62 7.73
CA LEU A 192 4.02 6.68 7.49
C LEU A 192 3.50 5.61 6.50
N LEU A 193 3.64 5.88 5.20
CA LEU A 193 2.99 5.10 4.14
C LEU A 193 4.02 4.34 3.31
N ASN A 194 3.92 3.02 3.29
CA ASN A 194 4.66 2.21 2.32
C ASN A 194 3.95 2.24 0.96
N SER A 195 4.71 2.09 -0.10
CA SER A 195 4.19 1.98 -1.47
C SER A 195 3.43 0.67 -1.68
N VAL A 196 3.95 -0.41 -1.10
CA VAL A 196 3.39 -1.76 -1.09
C VAL A 196 3.02 -2.07 0.35
N LEU A 197 1.78 -2.51 0.62
CA LEU A 197 1.29 -2.60 2.00
C LEU A 197 1.36 -4.02 2.59
N THR A 198 1.74 -5.02 1.80
CA THR A 198 1.93 -6.40 2.28
C THR A 198 3.20 -7.00 1.69
N VAL A 199 3.74 -8.02 2.38
CA VAL A 199 4.97 -8.70 1.95
C VAL A 199 4.94 -10.14 2.46
N ARG A 200 5.47 -11.08 1.66
CA ARG A 200 5.67 -12.47 2.10
C ARG A 200 6.84 -12.54 3.07
N ALA A 201 6.70 -13.35 4.13
CA ALA A 201 7.75 -13.55 5.14
C ALA A 201 9.08 -13.89 4.48
N HIS A 202 10.13 -13.19 4.88
CA HIS A 202 11.53 -13.38 4.43
C HIS A 202 11.78 -13.08 2.94
N GLN A 203 10.78 -12.51 2.21
CA GLN A 203 10.91 -12.23 0.78
C GLN A 203 10.58 -10.76 0.50
N PRO A 204 11.55 -9.85 0.64
CA PRO A 204 11.31 -8.43 0.35
C PRO A 204 10.87 -8.25 -1.10
N THR A 205 10.04 -7.27 -1.36
CA THR A 205 9.45 -6.91 -2.66
C THR A 205 8.53 -7.97 -3.27
N SER A 206 8.21 -9.05 -2.55
CA SER A 206 7.42 -10.18 -3.08
C SER A 206 6.01 -9.79 -3.54
N HIS A 207 5.45 -8.68 -3.07
CA HIS A 207 4.12 -8.21 -3.48
C HIS A 207 4.18 -6.95 -4.37
N GLU A 208 5.37 -6.60 -4.87
CA GLU A 208 5.55 -5.47 -5.80
C GLU A 208 4.84 -5.79 -7.13
N GLY A 209 4.22 -4.77 -7.74
CA GLY A 209 3.53 -4.94 -9.02
C GLY A 209 2.17 -5.62 -8.94
N GLN A 210 1.66 -5.93 -7.75
CA GLN A 210 0.37 -6.62 -7.58
C GLN A 210 -0.82 -5.65 -7.47
N GLY A 211 -0.56 -4.33 -7.41
CA GLY A 211 -1.60 -3.31 -7.39
C GLY A 211 -1.56 -2.37 -6.19
N TRP A 212 -0.74 -2.67 -5.18
CA TRP A 212 -0.59 -1.76 -4.03
C TRP A 212 -0.13 -0.37 -4.45
N GLU A 213 0.80 -0.31 -5.41
CA GLU A 213 1.37 0.96 -5.89
C GLU A 213 0.29 1.87 -6.49
N ILE A 214 -0.69 1.28 -7.20
CA ILE A 214 -1.83 2.03 -7.75
C ILE A 214 -2.66 2.65 -6.61
N PHE A 215 -2.94 1.87 -5.58
CA PHE A 215 -3.71 2.33 -4.43
C PHE A 215 -2.97 3.46 -3.68
N THR A 216 -1.69 3.26 -3.39
CA THR A 216 -0.92 4.24 -2.62
C THR A 216 -0.59 5.49 -3.46
N ASP A 217 -0.48 5.37 -4.80
CA ASP A 217 -0.42 6.54 -5.70
C ASP A 217 -1.71 7.35 -5.62
N ALA A 218 -2.87 6.67 -5.59
CA ALA A 218 -4.16 7.35 -5.43
C ALA A 218 -4.24 8.09 -4.09
N VAL A 219 -3.71 7.51 -3.02
CA VAL A 219 -3.63 8.18 -1.70
C VAL A 219 -2.77 9.45 -1.79
N VAL A 220 -1.55 9.33 -2.33
CA VAL A 220 -0.63 10.48 -2.46
C VAL A 220 -1.25 11.58 -3.32
N LEU A 221 -1.89 11.19 -4.43
CA LEU A 221 -2.55 12.11 -5.34
C LEU A 221 -3.73 12.82 -4.67
N TRP A 222 -4.54 12.08 -3.89
CA TRP A 222 -5.66 12.68 -3.14
C TRP A 222 -5.13 13.75 -2.17
N LEU A 223 -4.11 13.40 -1.38
CA LEU A 223 -3.49 14.33 -0.42
C LEU A 223 -2.96 15.58 -1.14
N SER A 224 -2.28 15.38 -2.28
CA SER A 224 -1.71 16.47 -3.06
C SER A 224 -2.78 17.39 -3.66
N ARG A 225 -3.95 16.86 -4.02
CA ARG A 225 -5.01 17.65 -4.65
C ARG A 225 -5.91 18.34 -3.64
N ASN A 226 -6.11 17.76 -2.47
CA ASN A 226 -7.16 18.20 -1.55
C ASN A 226 -6.64 18.94 -0.33
N LEU A 227 -5.34 18.79 0.00
CA LEU A 227 -4.73 19.49 1.13
C LEU A 227 -3.73 20.54 0.63
N ASN A 228 -3.20 21.34 1.55
CA ASN A 228 -2.23 22.39 1.23
C ASN A 228 -1.11 22.42 2.28
N GLY A 229 0.08 22.81 1.88
CA GLY A 229 1.19 23.04 2.79
C GLY A 229 1.68 21.77 3.50
N LEU A 230 1.50 20.61 2.89
CA LEU A 230 2.06 19.36 3.41
C LEU A 230 3.57 19.35 3.21
N VAL A 231 4.26 18.60 4.06
CA VAL A 231 5.68 18.30 3.87
C VAL A 231 5.84 16.83 3.51
N PHE A 232 6.37 16.55 2.32
CA PHE A 232 6.66 15.19 1.85
C PHE A 232 8.15 14.91 2.05
N LEU A 233 8.47 13.84 2.77
CA LEU A 233 9.84 13.37 3.01
C LEU A 233 10.08 12.15 2.10
N LEU A 234 10.87 12.35 1.05
CA LEU A 234 11.12 11.34 0.01
C LEU A 234 12.56 10.86 0.13
N TRP A 235 12.72 9.75 0.83
CA TRP A 235 14.04 9.19 1.14
C TRP A 235 14.38 8.05 0.18
N GLY A 236 15.32 8.33 -0.73
CA GLY A 236 15.78 7.39 -1.75
C GLY A 236 15.00 7.51 -3.06
N SER A 237 15.58 6.97 -4.12
CA SER A 237 15.07 7.08 -5.49
C SER A 237 13.66 6.51 -5.66
N TYR A 238 13.33 5.46 -4.92
CA TYR A 238 12.00 4.83 -5.00
C TYR A 238 10.91 5.82 -4.54
N ALA A 239 11.10 6.41 -3.34
CA ALA A 239 10.16 7.40 -2.81
C ALA A 239 10.08 8.64 -3.70
N GLN A 240 11.22 9.08 -4.26
CA GLN A 240 11.27 10.25 -5.15
C GLN A 240 10.50 9.99 -6.45
N ARG A 241 10.61 8.78 -7.04
CA ARG A 241 9.81 8.42 -8.23
C ARG A 241 8.31 8.46 -7.92
N LYS A 242 7.92 7.92 -6.77
CA LYS A 242 6.52 7.92 -6.32
C LYS A 242 6.01 9.35 -6.08
N GLY A 243 6.88 10.24 -5.60
CA GLY A 243 6.56 11.63 -5.33
C GLY A 243 6.38 12.51 -6.57
N ARG A 244 6.55 11.99 -7.80
CA ARG A 244 6.39 12.78 -9.03
C ARG A 244 4.98 13.33 -9.23
N VAL A 245 3.98 12.73 -8.59
CA VAL A 245 2.59 13.16 -8.69
C VAL A 245 2.25 14.33 -7.76
N ILE A 246 3.19 14.73 -6.88
CA ILE A 246 2.98 15.77 -5.88
C ILE A 246 3.05 17.16 -6.54
N ASP A 247 2.07 18.01 -6.28
CA ASP A 247 2.07 19.40 -6.73
C ASP A 247 3.04 20.22 -5.85
N ARG A 248 4.24 20.44 -6.38
CA ARG A 248 5.33 21.14 -5.67
C ARG A 248 5.07 22.66 -5.50
N LYS A 249 4.03 23.20 -6.15
CA LYS A 249 3.59 24.60 -5.90
C LYS A 249 2.72 24.70 -4.65
N ARG A 250 2.04 23.62 -4.30
CA ARG A 250 1.12 23.57 -3.14
C ARG A 250 1.76 22.96 -1.89
N HIS A 251 2.82 22.18 -2.06
CA HIS A 251 3.42 21.38 -0.99
C HIS A 251 4.93 21.53 -0.96
N HIS A 252 5.51 21.22 0.18
CA HIS A 252 6.95 21.17 0.37
C HIS A 252 7.45 19.74 0.16
N VAL A 253 8.51 19.57 -0.62
CA VAL A 253 9.09 18.24 -0.89
C VAL A 253 10.57 18.31 -0.50
N LEU A 254 10.96 17.48 0.47
CA LEU A 254 12.35 17.32 0.91
C LEU A 254 12.85 15.95 0.45
N GLU A 255 13.91 15.94 -0.33
CA GLU A 255 14.48 14.76 -0.96
C GLU A 255 15.90 14.52 -0.48
N THR A 256 16.24 13.26 -0.19
CA THR A 256 17.59 12.85 0.16
C THR A 256 17.76 11.34 -0.09
N SER A 257 18.94 10.79 0.22
CA SER A 257 19.18 9.35 0.13
C SER A 257 18.35 8.58 1.13
N HIS A 258 18.22 7.26 0.94
CA HIS A 258 17.50 6.37 1.87
C HIS A 258 18.28 6.20 3.18
N PRO A 259 17.61 6.09 4.34
CA PRO A 259 18.30 5.92 5.63
C PRO A 259 18.95 4.54 5.84
N SER A 260 18.94 3.65 4.87
CA SER A 260 19.61 2.35 5.01
C SER A 260 21.10 2.52 5.25
N PRO A 261 21.76 1.56 5.92
CA PRO A 261 23.22 1.62 6.11
C PRO A 261 24.01 1.79 4.81
N TYR A 262 23.46 1.32 3.69
CA TYR A 262 24.13 1.39 2.39
C TYR A 262 24.14 2.81 1.79
N SER A 263 23.25 3.69 2.24
CA SER A 263 23.04 4.99 1.57
C SER A 263 22.85 6.17 2.51
N ALA A 264 22.71 5.97 3.80
CA ALA A 264 22.47 7.08 4.74
C ALA A 264 23.57 8.15 4.66
N HIS A 265 24.83 7.71 4.50
CA HIS A 265 25.99 8.60 4.38
C HIS A 265 26.01 9.44 3.08
N LEU A 266 25.15 9.11 2.09
CA LEU A 266 25.07 9.81 0.79
C LEU A 266 24.12 11.01 0.84
N GLY A 267 23.70 11.43 2.04
CA GLY A 267 22.89 12.64 2.18
C GLY A 267 21.80 12.58 3.24
N PHE A 268 21.33 11.40 3.67
CA PHE A 268 20.33 11.31 4.74
C PHE A 268 20.92 11.84 6.05
N SER A 269 22.12 11.38 6.41
CA SER A 269 22.85 11.88 7.58
C SER A 269 23.23 13.35 7.35
N GLY A 270 22.78 14.22 8.24
CA GLY A 270 22.97 15.66 8.12
C GLY A 270 21.94 16.36 7.24
N SER A 271 20.92 15.66 6.76
CA SER A 271 19.86 16.27 5.92
C SER A 271 19.03 17.29 6.68
N ARG A 272 18.91 17.14 8.00
CA ARG A 272 18.09 17.98 8.88
C ARG A 272 16.62 18.04 8.44
N HIS A 273 16.11 16.96 7.93
CA HIS A 273 14.73 16.90 7.42
C HIS A 273 13.69 17.13 8.52
N PHE A 274 13.97 16.78 9.77
CA PHE A 274 13.00 16.89 10.87
C PHE A 274 12.82 18.36 11.31
N SER A 275 13.91 19.09 11.53
CA SER A 275 13.85 20.52 11.87
C SER A 275 13.32 21.34 10.68
N LYS A 276 13.79 21.05 9.46
CA LYS A 276 13.29 21.69 8.23
C LYS A 276 11.78 21.48 8.08
N THR A 277 11.27 20.26 8.34
CA THR A 277 9.83 19.96 8.31
C THR A 277 9.09 20.91 9.25
N ASN A 278 9.56 21.07 10.47
CA ASN A 278 8.87 21.93 11.43
C ASN A 278 8.91 23.42 11.04
N ILE A 279 9.98 23.88 10.41
CA ILE A 279 10.07 25.25 9.85
C ILE A 279 8.99 25.41 8.75
N LEU A 280 8.90 24.45 7.83
CA LEU A 280 7.94 24.50 6.72
C LEU A 280 6.49 24.41 7.20
N LEU A 281 6.22 23.56 8.21
CA LEU A 281 4.88 23.46 8.81
C LEU A 281 4.46 24.80 9.44
N LYS A 282 5.36 25.43 10.20
CA LYS A 282 5.10 26.76 10.80
C LYS A 282 4.81 27.79 9.71
N ALA A 283 5.62 27.81 8.66
CA ALA A 283 5.43 28.74 7.53
C ALA A 283 4.09 28.52 6.82
N SER A 284 3.56 27.29 6.87
CA SER A 284 2.25 26.94 6.29
C SER A 284 1.11 27.06 7.31
N GLY A 285 1.33 27.66 8.47
CA GLY A 285 0.32 27.85 9.51
C GLY A 285 -0.09 26.55 10.23
N LYS A 286 0.75 25.52 10.17
CA LYS A 286 0.47 24.21 10.77
C LYS A 286 1.27 24.01 12.05
N LYS A 287 0.69 23.25 12.98
CA LYS A 287 1.38 22.86 14.23
C LYS A 287 2.58 21.96 13.90
N PRO A 288 3.79 22.27 14.39
CA PRO A 288 4.96 21.41 14.24
C PRO A 288 4.73 20.01 14.81
N VAL A 289 5.53 19.07 14.34
CA VAL A 289 5.58 17.71 14.91
C VAL A 289 6.50 17.72 16.13
N ASP A 290 6.04 17.16 17.22
CA ASP A 290 6.94 16.81 18.32
C ASP A 290 7.61 15.47 18.00
N TRP A 291 8.80 15.57 17.41
CA TRP A 291 9.57 14.39 17.02
C TRP A 291 10.09 13.59 18.23
N LYS A 292 10.07 14.18 19.43
CA LYS A 292 10.52 13.51 20.67
C LYS A 292 9.42 12.66 21.30
N ALA A 293 8.17 12.84 20.87
CA ALA A 293 7.04 12.06 21.37
C ALA A 293 7.05 10.67 20.70
N LEU A 294 7.70 9.70 21.37
CA LEU A 294 7.76 8.30 20.96
C LEU A 294 7.56 7.37 22.16
#